data_d6a2a4136520b3bfd387dc5695e45d79
#
_entry.id   d6a2a4136520b3bfd387dc5695e45d79
#
_cell.length_a   1.000
_cell.length_b   1.000
_cell.length_c   1.000
_cell.angle_alpha   90.00
_cell.angle_beta   90.00
_cell.angle_gamma   90.00
#
_symmetry.space_group_name_H-M   'P 1'
#
loop_
_entity.id
_entity.type
_entity.pdbx_description
1 polymer ?
#
loop_
_entity_poly.entity_id
_entity_poly.type
_entity_poly.pdbx_seq_one_letter_code
_entity_poly.pdbx_strand_id
1 'polypeptide(L)'
;MDGGGDLSRRDRELAQGFAAAASAEGVGRIVYLGGFVPDGDRADLSNHLRSRAEVGEALSLPDGPEVVWLRAAVILGAGSTSFEIIRYVADRFAVIPEPTWTTNPMDPISVRDVLHYLVAVLDPAI
;
A
#
# COMPACT_ATOMS: atom_id res chain seq x y z
N MET A 1 16.58 -7.64 18.88
CA MET A 1 17.03 -6.81 17.76
C MET A 1 15.81 -6.20 17.08
N ASP A 2 15.48 -4.95 17.45
CA ASP A 2 14.24 -4.24 17.10
C ASP A 2 14.34 -3.42 15.80
N GLY A 3 14.74 -4.03 14.69
CA GLY A 3 14.81 -3.31 13.41
C GLY A 3 13.44 -2.88 12.84
N GLY A 4 12.35 -3.53 13.23
CA GLY A 4 11.02 -3.25 12.66
C GLY A 4 10.36 -1.99 13.25
N GLY A 5 10.53 -1.74 14.54
CA GLY A 5 9.92 -0.58 15.21
C GLY A 5 10.58 0.75 14.83
N ASP A 6 11.87 0.74 14.53
CA ASP A 6 12.60 1.95 14.12
C ASP A 6 12.26 2.39 12.69
N LEU A 7 12.09 1.43 11.77
CA LEU A 7 11.65 1.70 10.39
C LEU A 7 10.22 2.28 10.36
N SER A 8 9.28 1.68 11.10
CA SER A 8 7.90 2.16 11.17
C SER A 8 7.81 3.58 11.73
N ARG A 9 8.57 3.88 12.79
CA ARG A 9 8.64 5.23 13.36
C ARG A 9 9.18 6.24 12.35
N ARG A 10 10.25 5.90 11.64
CA ARG A 10 10.88 6.76 10.63
C ARG A 10 9.93 7.01 9.45
N ASP A 11 9.25 5.98 8.96
CA ASP A 11 8.27 6.10 7.88
C ASP A 11 7.13 7.04 8.27
N ARG A 12 6.65 6.94 9.51
CA ARG A 12 5.61 7.83 10.04
C ARG A 12 6.09 9.28 10.18
N GLU A 13 7.31 9.52 10.70
CA GLU A 13 7.90 10.85 10.80
C GLU A 13 8.07 11.51 9.42
N LEU A 14 8.51 10.74 8.42
CA LEU A 14 8.62 11.21 7.03
C LEU A 14 7.25 11.56 6.45
N ALA A 15 6.23 10.74 6.67
CA ALA A 15 4.87 11.00 6.22
C ALA A 15 4.29 12.28 6.84
N GLN A 16 4.48 12.49 8.15
CA GLN A 16 4.07 13.72 8.83
C GLN A 16 4.79 14.95 8.29
N GLY A 17 6.10 14.85 8.09
CA GLY A 17 6.89 15.95 7.49
C GLY A 17 6.43 16.27 6.08
N PHE A 18 6.13 15.26 5.26
CA PHE A 18 5.58 15.44 3.91
C PHE A 18 4.21 16.12 3.94
N ALA A 19 3.29 15.65 4.79
CA ALA A 19 1.96 16.24 4.91
C ALA A 19 2.01 17.70 5.40
N ALA A 20 2.88 18.01 6.36
CA ALA A 20 3.09 19.37 6.84
C ALA A 20 3.64 20.30 5.75
N ALA A 21 4.62 19.84 4.97
CA ALA A 21 5.17 20.59 3.84
C ALA A 21 4.11 20.81 2.74
N ALA A 22 3.35 19.77 2.40
CA ALA A 22 2.27 19.88 1.42
C ALA A 22 1.20 20.89 1.86
N SER A 23 0.83 20.89 3.15
CA SER A 23 -0.09 21.87 3.73
C SER A 23 0.46 23.29 3.64
N ALA A 24 1.73 23.49 3.99
CA ALA A 24 2.38 24.80 3.95
C ALA A 24 2.45 25.39 2.52
N GLU A 25 2.59 24.53 1.52
CA GLU A 25 2.63 24.91 0.11
C GLU A 25 1.25 24.99 -0.56
N GLY A 26 0.16 24.81 0.21
CA GLY A 26 -1.20 24.92 -0.29
C GLY A 26 -1.63 23.76 -1.23
N VAL A 27 -1.02 22.60 -1.09
CA VAL A 27 -1.45 21.39 -1.81
C VAL A 27 -2.84 21.00 -1.35
N GLY A 28 -3.79 20.86 -2.28
CA GLY A 28 -5.19 20.53 -1.97
C GLY A 28 -5.42 19.04 -1.71
N ARG A 29 -4.64 18.14 -2.34
CA ARG A 29 -4.85 16.69 -2.25
C ARG A 29 -3.54 15.92 -2.29
N ILE A 30 -3.43 14.91 -1.44
CA ILE A 30 -2.37 13.91 -1.43
C ILE A 30 -2.98 12.57 -1.86
N VAL A 31 -2.37 11.90 -2.84
CA VAL A 31 -2.76 10.54 -3.24
C VAL A 31 -1.71 9.57 -2.71
N TYR A 32 -2.14 8.63 -1.88
CA TYR A 32 -1.27 7.62 -1.28
C TYR A 32 -1.65 6.21 -1.73
N LEU A 33 -0.71 5.51 -2.37
CA LEU A 33 -0.85 4.11 -2.69
C LEU A 33 -0.28 3.26 -1.54
N GLY A 34 -1.15 2.75 -0.71
CA GLY A 34 -0.82 1.88 0.42
C GLY A 34 -1.11 0.41 0.17
N GLY A 35 -0.82 -0.42 1.17
CA GLY A 35 -1.18 -1.84 1.17
C GLY A 35 -2.64 -2.04 1.57
N PHE A 36 -3.16 -3.20 1.21
CA PHE A 36 -4.46 -3.66 1.69
C PHE A 36 -4.40 -3.88 3.21
N VAL A 37 -5.36 -3.34 3.92
CA VAL A 37 -5.53 -3.55 5.36
C VAL A 37 -6.86 -4.29 5.52
N PRO A 38 -6.84 -5.59 5.87
CA PRO A 38 -8.06 -6.35 6.10
C PRO A 38 -8.83 -5.78 7.29
N ASP A 39 -10.14 -5.94 7.27
CA ASP A 39 -11.00 -5.65 8.41
C ASP A 39 -10.69 -6.63 9.55
N GLY A 40 -10.41 -6.13 10.75
CA GLY A 40 -10.06 -6.94 11.90
C GLY A 40 -9.13 -6.24 12.89
N ASP A 41 -8.62 -7.01 13.86
CA ASP A 41 -7.69 -6.48 14.84
C ASP A 41 -6.33 -6.17 14.19
N ARG A 42 -5.88 -4.93 14.34
CA ARG A 42 -4.56 -4.50 13.86
C ARG A 42 -3.40 -5.25 14.50
N ALA A 43 -3.62 -5.90 15.62
CA ALA A 43 -2.61 -6.73 16.28
C ALA A 43 -2.20 -7.94 15.42
N ASP A 44 -3.10 -8.41 14.55
CA ASP A 44 -2.87 -9.56 13.67
C ASP A 44 -2.17 -9.18 12.35
N LEU A 45 -2.00 -7.88 12.08
CA LEU A 45 -1.31 -7.42 10.88
C LEU A 45 0.19 -7.69 10.97
N SER A 46 0.78 -8.09 9.85
CA SER A 46 2.23 -8.11 9.72
C SER A 46 2.82 -6.72 9.97
N ASN A 47 4.06 -6.65 10.46
CA ASN A 47 4.74 -5.37 10.70
C ASN A 47 4.76 -4.47 9.46
N HIS A 48 4.86 -5.06 8.27
CA HIS A 48 4.83 -4.35 7.00
C HIS A 48 3.47 -3.69 6.72
N LEU A 49 2.36 -4.43 6.88
CA LEU A 49 1.00 -3.90 6.67
C LEU A 49 0.66 -2.83 7.72
N ARG A 50 1.09 -3.04 8.95
CA ARG A 50 0.92 -2.04 10.03
C ARG A 50 1.64 -0.75 9.72
N SER A 51 2.91 -0.81 9.30
CA SER A 51 3.68 0.38 8.90
C SER A 51 2.99 1.13 7.75
N ARG A 52 2.46 0.42 6.75
CA ARG A 52 1.73 1.05 5.65
C ARG A 52 0.43 1.74 6.09
N ALA A 53 -0.28 1.16 7.05
CA ALA A 53 -1.46 1.78 7.64
C ALA A 53 -1.10 3.04 8.42
N GLU A 54 -0.07 2.98 9.26
CA GLU A 54 0.43 4.10 10.05
C GLU A 54 0.88 5.28 9.17
N VAL A 55 1.50 5.01 8.01
CA VAL A 55 1.86 6.05 7.02
C VAL A 55 0.62 6.73 6.46
N GLY A 56 -0.42 5.97 6.06
CA GLY A 56 -1.67 6.54 5.57
C GLY A 56 -2.35 7.46 6.58
N GLU A 57 -2.35 7.05 7.87
CA GLU A 57 -2.87 7.87 8.96
C GLU A 57 -2.02 9.11 9.23
N ALA A 58 -0.71 8.96 9.18
CA ALA A 58 0.23 10.07 9.42
C ALA A 58 0.17 11.16 8.34
N LEU A 59 -0.27 10.82 7.12
CA LEU A 59 -0.51 11.80 6.06
C LEU A 59 -1.77 12.64 6.32
N SER A 60 -2.73 12.13 7.08
CA SER A 60 -4.02 12.77 7.33
C SER A 60 -3.93 13.76 8.50
N LEU A 61 -3.61 15.01 8.21
CA LEU A 61 -3.61 16.09 9.20
C LEU A 61 -5.02 16.68 9.35
N PRO A 62 -5.45 17.11 10.57
CA PRO A 62 -6.80 17.66 10.80
C PRO A 62 -7.16 18.84 9.89
N ASP A 63 -6.21 19.72 9.60
CA ASP A 63 -6.39 20.91 8.76
C ASP A 63 -5.46 20.87 7.53
N GLY A 64 -5.06 19.66 7.12
CA GLY A 64 -4.15 19.42 6.01
C GLY A 64 -4.86 19.16 4.68
N PRO A 65 -4.08 18.80 3.65
CA PRO A 65 -4.61 18.35 2.37
C PRO A 65 -5.55 17.16 2.52
N GLU A 66 -6.52 17.07 1.63
CA GLU A 66 -7.32 15.84 1.50
C GLU A 66 -6.42 14.64 1.15
N VAL A 67 -6.60 13.52 1.84
CA VAL A 67 -5.82 12.31 1.57
C VAL A 67 -6.71 11.26 0.91
N VAL A 68 -6.43 10.96 -0.36
CA VAL A 68 -7.03 9.83 -1.06
C VAL A 68 -6.11 8.62 -0.89
N TRP A 69 -6.55 7.65 -0.10
CA TRP A 69 -5.79 6.45 0.19
C TRP A 69 -6.27 5.28 -0.65
N LEU A 70 -5.51 4.96 -1.71
CA LEU A 70 -5.72 3.77 -2.53
C LEU A 70 -5.01 2.58 -1.87
N ARG A 71 -5.76 1.52 -1.57
CA ARG A 71 -5.26 0.31 -0.92
C ARG A 71 -5.26 -0.85 -1.90
N ALA A 72 -4.08 -1.33 -2.28
CA ALA A 72 -3.92 -2.46 -3.18
C ALA A 72 -3.35 -3.68 -2.43
N ALA A 73 -3.85 -4.86 -2.76
CA ALA A 73 -3.32 -6.12 -2.22
C ALA A 73 -2.07 -6.54 -3.00
N VAL A 74 -2.23 -7.10 -4.17
CA VAL A 74 -1.13 -7.50 -5.05
C VAL A 74 -1.23 -6.78 -6.38
N ILE A 75 -0.17 -6.06 -6.73
CA ILE A 75 -0.07 -5.38 -8.02
C ILE A 75 0.70 -6.27 -8.98
N LEU A 76 0.04 -6.65 -10.08
CA LEU A 76 0.60 -7.48 -11.12
C LEU A 76 1.14 -6.60 -12.26
N GLY A 77 2.41 -6.78 -12.58
CA GLY A 77 3.06 -6.08 -13.69
C GLY A 77 4.41 -6.67 -14.02
N ALA A 78 4.86 -6.46 -15.25
CA ALA A 78 6.19 -6.89 -15.71
C ALA A 78 7.27 -6.26 -14.81
N GLY A 79 8.21 -7.09 -14.32
CA GLY A 79 9.25 -6.67 -13.40
C GLY A 79 8.82 -6.61 -11.92
N SER A 80 7.55 -6.86 -11.61
CA SER A 80 7.10 -7.05 -10.22
C SER A 80 7.63 -8.37 -9.67
N THR A 81 8.32 -8.33 -8.54
CA THR A 81 8.86 -9.55 -7.89
C THR A 81 7.76 -10.59 -7.63
N SER A 82 6.59 -10.17 -7.17
CA SER A 82 5.47 -11.08 -6.91
C SER A 82 4.97 -11.73 -8.20
N PHE A 83 4.84 -10.98 -9.29
CA PHE A 83 4.42 -11.51 -10.58
C PHE A 83 5.46 -12.48 -11.16
N GLU A 84 6.75 -12.15 -11.11
CA GLU A 84 7.80 -13.01 -11.62
C GLU A 84 7.92 -14.32 -10.82
N ILE A 85 7.71 -14.29 -9.50
CA ILE A 85 7.65 -15.51 -8.67
C ILE A 85 6.48 -16.40 -9.11
N ILE A 86 5.28 -15.83 -9.24
CA ILE A 86 4.09 -16.58 -9.64
C ILE A 86 4.31 -17.20 -11.03
N ARG A 87 4.81 -16.41 -11.98
CA ARG A 87 5.12 -16.88 -13.33
C ARG A 87 6.16 -17.99 -13.32
N TYR A 88 7.25 -17.83 -12.58
CA TYR A 88 8.30 -18.84 -12.47
C TYR A 88 7.79 -20.15 -11.90
N VAL A 89 6.97 -20.09 -10.86
CA VAL A 89 6.37 -21.28 -10.23
C VAL A 89 5.41 -21.96 -11.22
N ALA A 90 4.53 -21.21 -11.88
CA ALA A 90 3.57 -21.74 -12.84
C ALA A 90 4.25 -22.38 -14.06
N ASP A 91 5.33 -21.79 -14.55
CA ASP A 91 6.06 -22.31 -15.72
C ASP A 91 6.91 -23.56 -15.40
N ARG A 92 7.34 -23.71 -14.13
CA ARG A 92 8.31 -24.74 -13.75
C ARG A 92 7.71 -25.99 -13.12
N PHE A 93 6.56 -25.86 -12.47
CA PHE A 93 5.96 -26.93 -11.72
C PHE A 93 4.66 -27.41 -12.35
N ALA A 94 4.61 -28.69 -12.77
CA ALA A 94 3.39 -29.33 -13.28
C ALA A 94 2.33 -29.54 -12.17
N VAL A 95 2.77 -29.61 -10.91
CA VAL A 95 1.92 -29.68 -9.73
C VAL A 95 2.42 -28.64 -8.73
N ILE A 96 1.56 -27.71 -8.38
CA ILE A 96 1.86 -26.65 -7.40
C ILE A 96 1.26 -27.10 -6.07
N PRO A 97 2.07 -27.33 -5.01
CA PRO A 97 1.53 -27.60 -3.68
C PRO A 97 0.78 -26.37 -3.18
N GLU A 98 -0.45 -26.56 -2.73
CA GLU A 98 -1.26 -25.49 -2.14
C GLU A 98 -1.07 -25.46 -0.62
N PRO A 99 -0.22 -24.56 -0.08
CA PRO A 99 -0.17 -24.32 1.35
C PRO A 99 -1.49 -23.73 1.86
N THR A 100 -1.81 -23.94 3.13
CA THR A 100 -3.09 -23.48 3.72
C THR A 100 -3.32 -21.96 3.60
N TRP A 101 -2.26 -21.16 3.51
CA TRP A 101 -2.37 -19.71 3.32
C TRP A 101 -2.82 -19.29 1.92
N THR A 102 -2.80 -20.17 0.91
CA THR A 102 -3.30 -19.88 -0.45
C THR A 102 -4.83 -19.80 -0.50
N THR A 103 -5.52 -20.24 0.54
CA THR A 103 -6.97 -20.11 0.65
C THR A 103 -7.44 -18.71 1.06
N ASN A 104 -6.51 -17.82 1.43
CA ASN A 104 -6.85 -16.45 1.76
C ASN A 104 -7.30 -15.69 0.49
N PRO A 105 -8.49 -15.08 0.50
CA PRO A 105 -8.96 -14.31 -0.63
C PRO A 105 -8.02 -13.12 -0.89
N MET A 106 -7.73 -12.87 -2.15
CA MET A 106 -6.86 -11.80 -2.58
C MET A 106 -7.37 -11.25 -3.92
N ASP A 107 -7.51 -9.93 -4.01
CA ASP A 107 -7.91 -9.24 -5.24
C ASP A 107 -6.68 -8.64 -5.93
N PRO A 108 -6.08 -9.33 -6.91
CA PRO A 108 -4.97 -8.79 -7.67
C PRO A 108 -5.45 -7.68 -8.61
N ILE A 109 -4.63 -6.66 -8.77
CA ILE A 109 -4.87 -5.55 -9.70
C ILE A 109 -3.69 -5.39 -10.65
N SER A 110 -3.94 -5.03 -11.91
CA SER A 110 -2.85 -4.75 -12.85
C SER A 110 -2.18 -3.40 -12.54
N VAL A 111 -0.89 -3.28 -12.84
CA VAL A 111 -0.19 -2.00 -12.70
C VAL A 111 -0.82 -0.91 -13.57
N ARG A 112 -1.39 -1.28 -14.72
CA ARG A 112 -2.10 -0.35 -15.62
C ARG A 112 -3.32 0.26 -14.93
N ASP A 113 -4.13 -0.58 -14.26
CA ASP A 113 -5.32 -0.13 -13.57
C ASP A 113 -4.97 0.71 -12.33
N VAL A 114 -3.91 0.34 -11.60
CA VAL A 114 -3.38 1.17 -10.51
C VAL A 114 -3.01 2.56 -11.01
N LEU A 115 -2.28 2.65 -12.13
CA LEU A 115 -1.92 3.94 -12.72
C LEU A 115 -3.15 4.72 -13.18
N HIS A 116 -4.15 4.05 -13.74
CA HIS A 116 -5.41 4.67 -14.12
C HIS A 116 -6.11 5.30 -12.90
N TYR A 117 -6.25 4.55 -11.80
CA TYR A 117 -6.85 5.08 -10.57
C TYR A 117 -6.03 6.21 -9.95
N LEU A 118 -4.69 6.08 -9.92
CA LEU A 118 -3.82 7.15 -9.40
C LEU A 118 -4.01 8.47 -10.16
N VAL A 119 -4.18 8.40 -11.48
CA VAL A 119 -4.42 9.60 -12.31
C VAL A 119 -5.86 10.11 -12.14
N ALA A 120 -6.84 9.20 -12.13
CA ALA A 120 -8.25 9.58 -12.02
C ALA A 120 -8.54 10.34 -10.73
N VAL A 121 -8.00 9.90 -9.59
CA VAL A 121 -8.23 10.56 -8.30
C VAL A 121 -7.51 11.90 -8.11
N LEU A 122 -6.68 12.33 -9.10
CA LEU A 122 -6.14 13.69 -9.13
C LEU A 122 -7.18 14.72 -9.60
N ASP A 123 -8.25 14.27 -10.25
CA ASP A 123 -9.36 15.14 -10.64
C ASP A 123 -10.10 15.61 -9.38
N PRO A 124 -10.18 16.93 -9.10
CA PRO A 124 -10.87 17.45 -7.93
C PRO A 124 -12.38 17.20 -7.94
N ALA A 125 -12.96 16.78 -9.07
CA ALA A 125 -14.37 16.43 -9.18
C ALA A 125 -14.72 15.03 -8.68
N ILE A 126 -13.69 14.20 -8.39
CA ILE A 126 -13.82 12.87 -7.82
C ILE A 126 -13.41 12.93 -6.34
#